data_239a82c0f7fe2f869b44d29e2c48883a
#
_entry.id   239a82c0f7fe2f869b44d29e2c48883a
#
_cell.length_a   1.000
_cell.length_b   1.000
_cell.length_c   1.000
_cell.angle_alpha   90.00
_cell.angle_beta   90.00
_cell.angle_gamma   90.00
#
_symmetry.space_group_name_H-M   'P 1'
#
loop_
_entity.id
_entity.type
_entity.pdbx_description
1 polymer ?
#
loop_
_entity_poly.entity_id
_entity_poly.type
_entity_poly.pdbx_seq_one_letter_code
_entity_poly.pdbx_strand_id
1 'polypeptide(L)'
;MKKIIHKAASRGYADHGWLKSYHTFSFASYQNSERMNFGMLRVLNDDVVQPEMGFGTHPHRNMEIISIPISGALSHKDSIGNKRSIEVGEVQVMSAGTGLKHSEFNDSKIDAVNFLQLWIIPEIENITPYYNQKIFEALERKNKFQVLVSPKDRRVGGSLSINQQGYISMIDLDKGFEIAYDLRNGAYFFLIEGEVLIEDENLEKRDAIGIIEKDKVYIKANKSSKLLVIDVPMI
;
A
#
# COMPACT_ATOMS: atom_id res chain seq x y z
N MET A 1 -24.38 0.07 0.91
CA MET A 1 -23.03 -0.28 1.38
C MET A 1 -22.73 -1.74 1.04
N LYS A 2 -21.68 -1.98 0.31
CA LYS A 2 -21.14 -3.33 0.07
C LYS A 2 -19.81 -3.48 0.80
N LYS A 3 -19.56 -4.66 1.37
CA LYS A 3 -18.35 -5.02 2.10
C LYS A 3 -17.66 -6.20 1.43
N ILE A 4 -16.34 -6.17 1.35
CA ILE A 4 -15.49 -7.28 0.89
C ILE A 4 -14.43 -7.50 1.96
N ILE A 5 -14.52 -8.62 2.69
CA ILE A 5 -13.63 -8.91 3.83
C ILE A 5 -12.53 -9.87 3.38
N HIS A 6 -11.29 -9.51 3.61
CA HIS A 6 -10.13 -10.36 3.37
C HIS A 6 -9.37 -10.58 4.68
N LYS A 7 -9.57 -11.75 5.28
CA LYS A 7 -8.81 -12.15 6.46
C LYS A 7 -7.34 -12.42 6.13
N ALA A 8 -6.45 -12.11 7.04
CA ALA A 8 -5.00 -12.30 6.87
C ALA A 8 -4.64 -13.73 6.43
N ALA A 9 -5.27 -14.74 7.06
CA ALA A 9 -5.07 -16.16 6.77
C ALA A 9 -5.61 -16.60 5.40
N SER A 10 -6.44 -15.77 4.74
CA SER A 10 -7.05 -16.09 3.43
C SER A 10 -6.27 -15.53 2.25
N ARG A 11 -5.17 -14.79 2.49
CA ARG A 11 -4.31 -14.26 1.43
C ARG A 11 -3.52 -15.38 0.73
N GLY A 12 -3.18 -15.18 -0.55
CA GLY A 12 -2.21 -16.02 -1.22
C GLY A 12 -0.85 -15.96 -0.50
N TYR A 13 -0.12 -17.04 -0.50
CA TYR A 13 1.21 -17.11 0.12
C TYR A 13 2.21 -17.75 -0.81
N ALA A 14 3.37 -17.12 -0.94
CA ALA A 14 4.54 -17.65 -1.63
C ALA A 14 5.74 -17.59 -0.72
N ASP A 15 6.52 -18.68 -0.67
CA ASP A 15 7.79 -18.76 0.05
C ASP A 15 8.86 -19.25 -0.92
N HIS A 16 9.81 -18.38 -1.20
CA HIS A 16 10.97 -18.66 -2.07
C HIS A 16 12.27 -18.83 -1.27
N GLY A 17 12.17 -19.00 0.07
CA GLY A 17 13.29 -19.02 0.99
C GLY A 17 13.80 -17.62 1.32
N TRP A 18 14.18 -16.84 0.31
CA TRP A 18 14.65 -15.47 0.45
C TRP A 18 13.51 -14.43 0.52
N LEU A 19 12.33 -14.76 0.02
CA LEU A 19 11.12 -13.93 -0.01
C LEU A 19 9.94 -14.71 0.56
N LYS A 20 9.26 -14.13 1.55
CA LYS A 20 7.90 -14.52 1.94
C LYS A 20 6.96 -13.42 1.51
N SER A 21 5.98 -13.75 0.67
CA SER A 21 5.05 -12.78 0.11
C SER A 21 3.60 -13.20 0.35
N TYR A 22 2.81 -12.28 0.91
CA TYR A 22 1.37 -12.48 1.14
C TYR A 22 0.59 -11.61 0.15
N HIS A 23 -0.15 -12.27 -0.74
CA HIS A 23 -0.88 -11.62 -1.82
C HIS A 23 -2.35 -11.42 -1.46
N THR A 24 -2.79 -10.18 -1.39
CA THR A 24 -4.21 -9.87 -1.19
C THR A 24 -5.03 -10.17 -2.44
N PHE A 25 -4.47 -9.88 -3.61
CA PHE A 25 -5.05 -10.12 -4.94
C PHE A 25 -4.19 -11.09 -5.74
N SER A 26 -4.74 -11.62 -6.82
CA SER A 26 -4.02 -12.51 -7.74
C SER A 26 -2.74 -11.87 -8.25
N PHE A 27 -1.62 -12.52 -7.99
CA PHE A 27 -0.28 -12.05 -8.32
C PHE A 27 0.65 -13.24 -8.55
N ALA A 28 1.54 -13.14 -9.56
CA ALA A 28 2.47 -14.20 -9.95
C ALA A 28 1.78 -15.57 -10.11
N SER A 29 2.19 -16.58 -9.35
CA SER A 29 1.59 -17.92 -9.36
C SER A 29 0.27 -18.04 -8.56
N TYR A 30 -0.03 -17.09 -7.69
CA TYR A 30 -1.30 -17.07 -6.96
C TYR A 30 -2.41 -16.54 -7.86
N GLN A 31 -3.39 -17.40 -8.17
CA GLN A 31 -4.55 -17.07 -9.01
C GLN A 31 -5.85 -17.38 -8.28
N ASN A 32 -6.68 -16.35 -8.13
CA ASN A 32 -8.04 -16.44 -7.59
C ASN A 32 -8.93 -15.45 -8.35
N SER A 33 -9.89 -15.95 -9.13
CA SER A 33 -10.77 -15.14 -9.97
C SER A 33 -11.65 -14.16 -9.17
N GLU A 34 -11.94 -14.46 -7.91
CA GLU A 34 -12.70 -13.58 -7.02
C GLU A 34 -11.84 -12.50 -6.34
N ARG A 35 -10.50 -12.55 -6.57
CA ARG A 35 -9.52 -11.65 -5.97
C ARG A 35 -8.56 -11.09 -7.00
N MET A 36 -9.10 -10.46 -8.03
CA MET A 36 -8.28 -9.85 -9.07
C MET A 36 -7.82 -8.44 -8.72
N ASN A 37 -8.69 -7.67 -8.07
CA ASN A 37 -8.47 -6.27 -7.73
C ASN A 37 -9.58 -5.76 -6.79
N PHE A 38 -9.39 -4.54 -6.26
CA PHE A 38 -10.45 -3.75 -5.66
C PHE A 38 -10.47 -2.39 -6.38
N GLY A 39 -11.44 -2.19 -7.28
CA GLY A 39 -11.40 -1.04 -8.17
C GLY A 39 -10.05 -0.93 -8.88
N MET A 40 -9.42 0.23 -8.85
CA MET A 40 -8.10 0.44 -9.47
C MET A 40 -6.92 -0.10 -8.64
N LEU A 41 -7.13 -0.59 -7.41
CA LEU A 41 -6.10 -1.28 -6.63
C LEU A 41 -5.90 -2.71 -7.16
N ARG A 42 -4.80 -2.92 -7.89
CA ARG A 42 -4.49 -4.20 -8.57
C ARG A 42 -3.65 -5.14 -7.72
N VAL A 43 -2.74 -4.60 -6.90
CA VAL A 43 -1.85 -5.37 -6.05
C VAL A 43 -1.78 -4.74 -4.67
N LEU A 44 -1.81 -5.57 -3.64
CA LEU A 44 -1.40 -5.27 -2.28
C LEU A 44 -0.69 -6.50 -1.73
N ASN A 45 0.63 -6.47 -1.79
CA ASN A 45 1.52 -7.49 -1.26
C ASN A 45 2.14 -7.02 0.05
N ASP A 46 2.34 -7.96 0.95
CA ASP A 46 3.05 -7.79 2.22
C ASP A 46 4.28 -8.72 2.15
N ASP A 47 5.41 -8.12 1.83
CA ASP A 47 6.63 -8.82 1.45
C ASP A 47 7.67 -8.78 2.57
N VAL A 48 8.29 -9.91 2.85
CA VAL A 48 9.42 -10.04 3.78
C VAL A 48 10.61 -10.58 2.99
N VAL A 49 11.64 -9.75 2.82
CA VAL A 49 12.85 -10.08 2.06
C VAL A 49 14.04 -10.27 3.01
N GLN A 50 14.72 -11.41 2.88
CA GLN A 50 15.86 -11.75 3.71
C GLN A 50 17.06 -10.82 3.46
N PRO A 51 18.04 -10.76 4.40
CA PRO A 51 19.26 -9.98 4.24
C PRO A 51 19.98 -10.26 2.91
N GLU A 52 20.50 -9.20 2.27
CA GLU A 52 21.25 -9.22 1.02
C GLU A 52 20.48 -9.78 -0.20
N MET A 53 19.18 -10.05 -0.06
CA MET A 53 18.32 -10.57 -1.11
C MET A 53 17.39 -9.47 -1.68
N GLY A 54 16.76 -9.78 -2.80
CA GLY A 54 15.84 -8.84 -3.43
C GLY A 54 15.39 -9.25 -4.81
N PHE A 55 14.65 -8.34 -5.43
CA PHE A 55 14.13 -8.50 -6.78
C PHE A 55 15.14 -7.93 -7.78
N GLY A 56 15.68 -8.77 -8.63
CA GLY A 56 16.55 -8.38 -9.74
C GLY A 56 15.84 -7.43 -10.71
N THR A 57 16.60 -6.87 -11.64
CA THR A 57 16.05 -5.90 -12.60
C THR A 57 14.91 -6.50 -13.42
N HIS A 58 13.74 -5.89 -13.33
CA HIS A 58 12.52 -6.28 -14.03
C HIS A 58 11.77 -5.05 -14.56
N PRO A 59 10.96 -5.21 -15.63
CA PRO A 59 10.27 -4.09 -16.25
C PRO A 59 8.86 -3.87 -15.68
N HIS A 60 8.41 -2.60 -15.73
CA HIS A 60 7.02 -2.19 -15.55
C HIS A 60 6.59 -1.23 -16.65
N ARG A 61 5.31 -1.22 -16.96
CA ARG A 61 4.68 -0.31 -17.90
C ARG A 61 3.25 -0.01 -17.44
N ASN A 62 2.83 1.26 -17.56
CA ASN A 62 1.47 1.71 -17.24
C ASN A 62 0.98 1.20 -15.87
N MET A 63 1.76 1.50 -14.82
CA MET A 63 1.44 1.13 -13.44
C MET A 63 1.95 2.20 -12.48
N GLU A 64 1.12 2.54 -11.50
CA GLU A 64 1.53 3.33 -10.33
C GLU A 64 1.94 2.36 -9.24
N ILE A 65 3.20 2.39 -8.82
CA ILE A 65 3.79 1.46 -7.85
C ILE A 65 4.17 2.25 -6.61
N ILE A 66 3.70 1.79 -5.44
CA ILE A 66 3.94 2.43 -4.16
C ILE A 66 4.56 1.41 -3.21
N SER A 67 5.72 1.76 -2.63
CA SER A 67 6.40 0.94 -1.62
C SER A 67 6.38 1.66 -0.28
N ILE A 68 5.97 0.93 0.77
CA ILE A 68 5.84 1.43 2.15
C ILE A 68 6.57 0.45 3.08
N PRO A 69 7.80 0.73 3.51
CA PRO A 69 8.51 -0.08 4.49
C PRO A 69 7.81 -0.08 5.85
N ILE A 70 7.67 -1.28 6.42
CA ILE A 70 7.11 -1.51 7.76
C ILE A 70 8.24 -1.75 8.77
N SER A 71 9.30 -2.45 8.34
CA SER A 71 10.54 -2.62 9.10
C SER A 71 11.73 -2.73 8.15
N GLY A 72 12.91 -2.30 8.60
CA GLY A 72 14.12 -2.30 7.78
C GLY A 72 14.12 -1.19 6.72
N ALA A 73 14.91 -1.35 5.67
CA ALA A 73 15.04 -0.42 4.56
C ALA A 73 15.09 -1.17 3.22
N LEU A 74 14.41 -0.63 2.21
CA LEU A 74 14.35 -1.18 0.87
C LEU A 74 15.21 -0.34 -0.08
N SER A 75 16.23 -0.92 -0.68
CA SER A 75 17.09 -0.25 -1.66
C SER A 75 16.47 -0.35 -3.05
N HIS A 76 16.26 0.78 -3.70
CA HIS A 76 15.69 0.90 -5.04
C HIS A 76 16.71 1.43 -6.03
N LYS A 77 16.72 0.86 -7.24
CA LYS A 77 17.47 1.37 -8.38
C LYS A 77 16.64 1.21 -9.66
N ASP A 78 16.60 2.24 -10.51
CA ASP A 78 15.83 2.21 -11.75
C ASP A 78 16.63 2.69 -13.00
N SER A 79 16.03 2.49 -14.17
CA SER A 79 16.60 2.83 -15.47
C SER A 79 16.51 4.33 -15.81
N ILE A 80 15.81 5.13 -15.02
CA ILE A 80 15.73 6.59 -15.18
C ILE A 80 16.71 7.34 -14.27
N GLY A 81 17.58 6.60 -13.57
CA GLY A 81 18.75 7.15 -12.86
C GLY A 81 18.58 7.29 -11.35
N ASN A 82 17.48 6.81 -10.78
CA ASN A 82 17.33 6.84 -9.33
C ASN A 82 18.07 5.66 -8.68
N LYS A 83 18.73 5.96 -7.56
CA LYS A 83 19.29 4.98 -6.63
C LYS A 83 19.06 5.53 -5.23
N ARG A 84 18.17 4.91 -4.47
CA ARG A 84 17.70 5.39 -3.18
C ARG A 84 17.49 4.22 -2.20
N SER A 85 17.63 4.50 -0.91
CA SER A 85 17.10 3.67 0.16
C SER A 85 15.77 4.27 0.62
N ILE A 86 14.79 3.41 0.89
CA ILE A 86 13.47 3.77 1.39
C ILE A 86 13.38 3.19 2.79
N GLU A 87 13.32 4.05 3.79
CA GLU A 87 13.33 3.65 5.20
C GLU A 87 11.93 3.66 5.80
N VAL A 88 11.77 3.11 7.01
CA VAL A 88 10.52 3.21 7.78
C VAL A 88 10.16 4.68 8.00
N GLY A 89 8.91 5.03 7.68
CA GLY A 89 8.44 6.42 7.69
C GLY A 89 8.50 7.09 6.32
N GLU A 90 9.22 6.52 5.36
CA GLU A 90 9.20 6.98 3.98
C GLU A 90 8.17 6.23 3.14
N VAL A 91 7.72 6.87 2.10
CA VAL A 91 6.89 6.30 1.03
C VAL A 91 7.54 6.62 -0.30
N GLN A 92 7.61 5.62 -1.16
CA GLN A 92 8.06 5.76 -2.55
C GLN A 92 6.86 5.65 -3.49
N VAL A 93 6.84 6.46 -4.52
CA VAL A 93 5.94 6.36 -5.68
C VAL A 93 6.78 6.28 -6.95
N MET A 94 6.46 5.31 -7.79
CA MET A 94 7.04 5.12 -9.10
C MET A 94 5.92 4.97 -10.13
N SER A 95 5.79 5.93 -11.05
CA SER A 95 4.91 5.84 -12.21
C SER A 95 5.67 5.24 -13.37
N ALA A 96 5.28 4.04 -13.81
CA ALA A 96 6.02 3.31 -14.84
C ALA A 96 5.80 3.87 -16.27
N GLY A 97 4.66 4.51 -16.54
CA GLY A 97 4.36 5.19 -17.79
C GLY A 97 4.72 4.39 -19.05
N THR A 98 5.49 4.97 -19.97
CA THR A 98 5.95 4.32 -21.22
C THR A 98 6.83 3.09 -21.00
N GLY A 99 7.33 2.91 -19.78
CA GLY A 99 8.13 1.76 -19.36
C GLY A 99 9.40 2.18 -18.65
N LEU A 100 9.73 1.47 -17.59
CA LEU A 100 11.02 1.53 -16.90
C LEU A 100 11.39 0.14 -16.40
N LYS A 101 12.64 -0.03 -16.00
CA LYS A 101 13.13 -1.21 -15.31
C LYS A 101 13.64 -0.79 -13.95
N HIS A 102 13.37 -1.60 -12.92
CA HIS A 102 13.92 -1.36 -11.59
C HIS A 102 14.31 -2.65 -10.88
N SER A 103 15.02 -2.49 -9.78
CA SER A 103 15.39 -3.55 -8.85
C SER A 103 15.19 -3.05 -7.43
N GLU A 104 14.81 -3.96 -6.52
CA GLU A 104 14.56 -3.69 -5.11
C GLU A 104 15.29 -4.73 -4.25
N PHE A 105 16.15 -4.28 -3.34
CA PHE A 105 16.97 -5.15 -2.52
C PHE A 105 16.90 -4.77 -1.04
N ASN A 106 17.13 -5.76 -0.18
CA ASN A 106 17.44 -5.56 1.22
C ASN A 106 18.98 -5.48 1.37
N ASP A 107 19.50 -4.27 1.55
CA ASP A 107 20.94 -4.06 1.72
C ASP A 107 21.45 -4.38 3.14
N SER A 108 20.56 -4.71 4.09
CA SER A 108 20.96 -5.19 5.41
C SER A 108 21.64 -6.55 5.30
N LYS A 109 22.68 -6.78 6.12
CA LYS A 109 23.38 -8.07 6.20
C LYS A 109 22.78 -9.02 7.26
N ILE A 110 21.92 -8.49 8.14
CA ILE A 110 21.48 -9.21 9.34
C ILE A 110 19.95 -9.20 9.51
N ASP A 111 19.27 -8.14 9.09
CA ASP A 111 17.83 -7.96 9.35
C ASP A 111 17.02 -8.10 8.07
N ALA A 112 15.89 -8.80 8.15
CA ALA A 112 14.92 -8.82 7.06
C ALA A 112 14.21 -7.48 6.93
N VAL A 113 13.85 -7.09 5.71
CA VAL A 113 12.96 -5.97 5.44
C VAL A 113 11.53 -6.48 5.25
N ASN A 114 10.54 -5.81 5.87
CA ASN A 114 9.13 -5.99 5.58
C ASN A 114 8.57 -4.70 4.98
N PHE A 115 7.90 -4.80 3.85
CA PHE A 115 7.25 -3.66 3.20
C PHE A 115 5.95 -4.07 2.52
N LEU A 116 5.05 -3.09 2.38
CA LEU A 116 3.86 -3.21 1.56
C LEU A 116 4.17 -2.68 0.16
N GLN A 117 3.82 -3.46 -0.86
CA GLN A 117 3.86 -3.03 -2.25
C GLN A 117 2.46 -2.96 -2.82
N LEU A 118 2.08 -1.76 -3.29
CA LEU A 118 0.79 -1.48 -3.88
C LEU A 118 0.98 -1.16 -5.37
N TRP A 119 0.09 -1.72 -6.21
CA TRP A 119 0.00 -1.34 -7.61
C TRP A 119 -1.40 -0.79 -7.89
N ILE A 120 -1.44 0.40 -8.45
CA ILE A 120 -2.69 1.08 -8.84
C ILE A 120 -2.67 1.26 -10.36
N ILE A 121 -3.75 0.85 -11.01
CA ILE A 121 -3.94 1.03 -12.46
C ILE A 121 -4.05 2.53 -12.72
N PRO A 122 -3.22 3.13 -13.58
CA PRO A 122 -3.27 4.57 -13.83
C PRO A 122 -4.49 4.96 -14.67
N GLU A 123 -4.94 6.21 -14.52
CA GLU A 123 -5.98 6.82 -15.37
C GLU A 123 -5.43 7.19 -16.76
N ILE A 124 -4.16 7.62 -16.82
CA ILE A 124 -3.49 8.04 -18.06
C ILE A 124 -2.31 7.11 -18.31
N GLU A 125 -2.35 6.46 -19.46
CA GLU A 125 -1.27 5.58 -19.92
C GLU A 125 -0.18 6.34 -20.68
N ASN A 126 0.99 5.68 -20.81
CA ASN A 126 2.13 6.11 -21.61
C ASN A 126 2.66 7.50 -21.25
N ILE A 127 2.51 7.90 -19.98
CA ILE A 127 3.16 9.10 -19.46
C ILE A 127 4.67 8.90 -19.37
N THR A 128 5.41 9.99 -19.24
CA THR A 128 6.84 9.91 -18.91
C THR A 128 7.03 9.24 -17.55
N PRO A 129 7.91 8.23 -17.45
CA PRO A 129 8.21 7.59 -16.17
C PRO A 129 8.65 8.59 -15.11
N TYR A 130 8.25 8.35 -13.88
CA TYR A 130 8.45 9.27 -12.79
C TYR A 130 8.74 8.53 -11.49
N TYR A 131 9.63 9.08 -10.67
CA TYR A 131 9.97 8.58 -9.33
C TYR A 131 9.92 9.73 -8.32
N ASN A 132 9.37 9.47 -7.16
CA ASN A 132 9.49 10.35 -6.01
C ASN A 132 9.43 9.55 -4.70
N GLN A 133 10.03 10.11 -3.65
CA GLN A 133 10.12 9.53 -2.33
C GLN A 133 10.06 10.65 -1.30
N LYS A 134 9.39 10.40 -0.18
CA LYS A 134 9.23 11.38 0.88
C LYS A 134 9.08 10.70 2.24
N ILE A 135 9.65 11.33 3.27
CA ILE A 135 9.43 11.00 4.67
C ILE A 135 8.10 11.58 5.17
N PHE A 136 7.37 10.80 5.96
CA PHE A 136 6.11 11.17 6.60
C PHE A 136 6.23 10.93 8.11
N GLU A 137 6.21 12.02 8.86
CA GLU A 137 6.39 11.99 10.30
C GLU A 137 5.23 11.27 11.01
N ALA A 138 5.55 10.31 11.88
CA ALA A 138 4.54 9.50 12.58
C ALA A 138 3.62 10.36 13.47
N LEU A 139 4.13 11.46 14.05
CA LEU A 139 3.32 12.38 14.87
C LEU A 139 2.20 13.04 14.06
N GLU A 140 2.38 13.20 12.74
CA GLU A 140 1.39 13.81 11.86
C GLU A 140 0.19 12.89 11.55
N ARG A 141 0.28 11.59 11.88
CA ARG A 141 -0.82 10.63 11.70
C ARG A 141 -1.38 10.07 13.00
N LYS A 142 -0.97 10.61 14.15
CA LYS A 142 -1.52 10.20 15.45
C LYS A 142 -2.97 10.65 15.58
N ASN A 143 -3.90 9.69 15.63
CA ASN A 143 -5.36 9.88 15.72
C ASN A 143 -5.96 10.79 14.62
N LYS A 144 -5.28 10.93 13.49
CA LYS A 144 -5.75 11.67 12.31
C LYS A 144 -5.20 11.02 11.04
N PHE A 145 -5.95 11.06 9.96
CA PHE A 145 -5.48 10.55 8.68
C PHE A 145 -4.42 11.49 8.08
N GLN A 146 -3.23 10.94 7.80
CA GLN A 146 -2.20 11.59 7.02
C GLN A 146 -2.27 11.07 5.59
N VAL A 147 -2.53 11.96 4.62
CA VAL A 147 -2.53 11.60 3.20
C VAL A 147 -1.09 11.46 2.73
N LEU A 148 -0.71 10.25 2.34
CA LEU A 148 0.62 9.91 1.84
C LEU A 148 0.72 10.11 0.32
N VAL A 149 -0.32 9.70 -0.41
CA VAL A 149 -0.41 9.78 -1.87
C VAL A 149 -1.77 10.31 -2.27
N SER A 150 -1.81 11.17 -3.28
CA SER A 150 -3.05 11.75 -3.83
C SER A 150 -2.95 11.94 -5.35
N PRO A 151 -4.07 12.23 -6.04
CA PRO A 151 -4.05 12.53 -7.47
C PRO A 151 -3.13 13.71 -7.81
N LYS A 152 -2.46 13.65 -8.95
CA LYS A 152 -1.55 14.70 -9.42
C LYS A 152 -2.27 16.03 -9.65
N ASP A 153 -3.50 15.99 -10.17
CA ASP A 153 -4.35 17.14 -10.47
C ASP A 153 -5.14 17.67 -9.26
N ARG A 154 -5.27 16.84 -8.20
CA ARG A 154 -5.96 17.18 -6.94
C ARG A 154 -5.06 16.94 -5.73
N ARG A 155 -3.82 17.38 -5.84
CA ARG A 155 -2.79 17.11 -4.84
C ARG A 155 -3.16 17.66 -3.47
N VAL A 156 -3.16 16.81 -2.47
CA VAL A 156 -3.23 17.20 -1.06
C VAL A 156 -1.86 17.70 -0.61
N GLY A 157 -1.81 18.81 0.10
CA GLY A 157 -0.55 19.42 0.53
C GLY A 157 0.36 18.43 1.26
N GLY A 158 1.60 18.37 0.80
CA GLY A 158 2.62 17.49 1.38
C GLY A 158 2.59 16.03 0.94
N SER A 159 1.57 15.53 0.22
CA SER A 159 1.53 14.17 -0.30
C SER A 159 2.45 13.95 -1.51
N LEU A 160 2.76 12.70 -1.81
CA LEU A 160 3.24 12.26 -3.12
C LEU A 160 2.07 12.23 -4.11
N SER A 161 2.33 12.07 -5.40
CA SER A 161 1.27 12.08 -6.41
C SER A 161 1.34 10.89 -7.36
N ILE A 162 0.15 10.41 -7.79
CA ILE A 162 -0.05 9.37 -8.80
C ILE A 162 -0.97 9.87 -9.92
N ASN A 163 -0.95 9.17 -11.05
CA ASN A 163 -1.83 9.44 -12.20
C ASN A 163 -3.11 8.58 -12.10
N GLN A 164 -3.77 8.66 -10.98
CA GLN A 164 -5.07 8.07 -10.73
C GLN A 164 -5.82 8.91 -9.69
N GLN A 165 -7.16 8.94 -9.75
CA GLN A 165 -8.02 9.60 -8.75
C GLN A 165 -8.07 8.80 -7.45
N GLY A 166 -6.91 8.37 -6.96
CA GLY A 166 -6.72 7.55 -5.78
C GLY A 166 -6.01 8.29 -4.65
N TYR A 167 -6.38 7.95 -3.42
CA TYR A 167 -5.77 8.48 -2.20
C TYR A 167 -5.27 7.33 -1.34
N ILE A 168 -4.04 7.46 -0.84
CA ILE A 168 -3.50 6.53 0.15
C ILE A 168 -3.25 7.33 1.41
N SER A 169 -3.85 6.89 2.51
CA SER A 169 -3.74 7.53 3.82
C SER A 169 -3.35 6.53 4.87
N MET A 170 -2.66 6.98 5.90
CA MET A 170 -2.32 6.17 7.07
C MET A 170 -2.73 6.88 8.34
N ILE A 171 -3.08 6.10 9.37
CA ILE A 171 -3.41 6.59 10.70
C ILE A 171 -2.84 5.65 11.76
N ASP A 172 -2.28 6.24 12.81
CA ASP A 172 -1.90 5.55 14.04
C ASP A 172 -2.94 5.89 15.11
N LEU A 173 -3.68 4.87 15.57
CA LEU A 173 -4.82 5.02 16.49
C LEU A 173 -4.42 4.60 17.91
N ASP A 174 -4.69 5.44 18.88
CA ASP A 174 -4.64 5.05 20.28
C ASP A 174 -5.82 4.12 20.60
N LYS A 175 -5.63 3.18 21.55
CA LYS A 175 -6.71 2.31 22.02
C LYS A 175 -7.92 3.14 22.50
N GLY A 176 -9.11 2.76 22.03
CA GLY A 176 -10.38 3.39 22.37
C GLY A 176 -10.71 4.63 21.51
N PHE A 177 -9.80 5.07 20.65
CA PHE A 177 -10.06 6.20 19.78
C PHE A 177 -11.07 5.83 18.68
N GLU A 178 -11.98 6.77 18.40
CA GLU A 178 -13.02 6.62 17.36
C GLU A 178 -12.85 7.75 16.34
N ILE A 179 -12.97 7.41 15.07
CA ILE A 179 -12.85 8.35 13.95
C ILE A 179 -13.73 7.90 12.79
N ALA A 180 -14.08 8.84 11.93
CA ALA A 180 -14.73 8.53 10.66
C ALA A 180 -13.79 8.87 9.49
N TYR A 181 -13.88 8.07 8.42
CA TYR A 181 -13.26 8.30 7.13
C TYR A 181 -14.32 8.67 6.11
N ASP A 182 -14.17 9.83 5.46
CA ASP A 182 -15.03 10.25 4.36
C ASP A 182 -14.51 9.62 3.06
N LEU A 183 -15.31 8.73 2.45
CA LEU A 183 -14.96 8.07 1.20
C LEU A 183 -15.12 9.04 0.02
N ARG A 184 -14.17 8.95 -0.90
CA ARG A 184 -14.26 9.66 -2.20
C ARG A 184 -14.73 8.75 -3.32
N ASN A 185 -14.37 7.45 -3.17
CA ASN A 185 -14.64 6.38 -4.13
C ASN A 185 -14.98 5.09 -3.34
N GLY A 186 -14.33 3.98 -3.66
CA GLY A 186 -14.29 2.81 -2.80
C GLY A 186 -13.03 2.80 -1.96
N ALA A 187 -13.14 2.51 -0.67
CA ALA A 187 -11.99 2.50 0.23
C ALA A 187 -11.67 1.09 0.72
N TYR A 188 -10.39 0.72 0.59
CA TYR A 188 -9.83 -0.53 1.08
C TYR A 188 -9.00 -0.25 2.33
N PHE A 189 -9.45 -0.74 3.46
CA PHE A 189 -8.84 -0.59 4.77
C PHE A 189 -7.99 -1.83 5.05
N PHE A 190 -6.68 -1.65 5.23
CA PHE A 190 -5.74 -2.72 5.55
C PHE A 190 -5.12 -2.47 6.92
N LEU A 191 -5.40 -3.34 7.87
CA LEU A 191 -4.89 -3.21 9.24
C LEU A 191 -3.46 -3.74 9.33
N ILE A 192 -2.49 -2.84 9.40
CA ILE A 192 -1.07 -3.20 9.51
C ILE A 192 -0.77 -3.83 10.87
N GLU A 193 -1.23 -3.22 11.96
CA GLU A 193 -1.04 -3.67 13.34
C GLU A 193 -2.25 -3.32 14.20
N GLY A 194 -2.48 -4.12 15.25
CA GLY A 194 -3.50 -3.85 16.25
C GLY A 194 -4.81 -4.59 16.02
N GLU A 195 -5.92 -3.97 16.45
CA GLU A 195 -7.28 -4.49 16.35
C GLU A 195 -8.26 -3.31 16.26
N VAL A 196 -9.11 -3.30 15.24
CA VAL A 196 -10.11 -2.25 15.00
C VAL A 196 -11.47 -2.82 14.69
N LEU A 197 -12.52 -2.13 15.11
CA LEU A 197 -13.87 -2.30 14.61
C LEU A 197 -14.09 -1.29 13.49
N ILE A 198 -14.39 -1.77 12.29
CA ILE A 198 -14.78 -0.93 11.15
C ILE A 198 -16.23 -1.24 10.83
N GLU A 199 -17.12 -0.27 11.05
CA GLU A 199 -18.57 -0.47 11.07
C GLU A 199 -18.96 -1.53 12.11
N ASP A 200 -19.37 -2.71 11.67
CA ASP A 200 -19.74 -3.88 12.48
C ASP A 200 -18.73 -5.06 12.33
N GLU A 201 -17.58 -4.82 11.67
CA GLU A 201 -16.57 -5.85 11.38
C GLU A 201 -15.31 -5.66 12.22
N ASN A 202 -14.96 -6.69 13.01
CA ASN A 202 -13.69 -6.74 13.71
C ASN A 202 -12.57 -7.19 12.78
N LEU A 203 -11.55 -6.36 12.68
CA LEU A 203 -10.31 -6.66 11.98
C LEU A 203 -9.17 -6.83 12.97
N GLU A 204 -8.39 -7.88 12.74
CA GLU A 204 -7.12 -8.15 13.41
C GLU A 204 -5.95 -7.84 12.49
N LYS A 205 -4.74 -7.88 13.03
CA LYS A 205 -3.48 -7.63 12.28
C LYS A 205 -3.48 -8.29 10.90
N ARG A 206 -3.24 -7.50 9.86
CA ARG A 206 -3.20 -7.90 8.44
C ARG A 206 -4.55 -8.32 7.83
N ASP A 207 -5.64 -8.21 8.55
CA ASP A 207 -6.97 -8.28 7.95
C ASP A 207 -7.25 -7.02 7.12
N ALA A 208 -8.19 -7.13 6.20
CA ALA A 208 -8.64 -6.01 5.40
C ALA A 208 -10.14 -6.04 5.12
N ILE A 209 -10.70 -4.86 4.85
CA ILE A 209 -12.06 -4.70 4.38
C ILE A 209 -12.13 -3.64 3.28
N GLY A 210 -12.74 -3.99 2.15
CA GLY A 210 -13.16 -3.05 1.11
C GLY A 210 -14.59 -2.59 1.36
N ILE A 211 -14.84 -1.29 1.31
CA ILE A 211 -16.19 -0.69 1.48
C ILE A 211 -16.48 0.20 0.27
N ILE A 212 -17.66 -0.01 -0.32
CA ILE A 212 -18.18 0.78 -1.44
C ILE A 212 -19.63 1.17 -1.19
N GLU A 213 -20.11 2.17 -1.92
CA GLU A 213 -21.49 2.69 -1.82
C GLU A 213 -21.80 3.20 -0.41
N LYS A 214 -20.89 3.99 0.16
CA LYS A 214 -21.04 4.66 1.45
C LYS A 214 -20.22 5.95 1.45
N ASP A 215 -20.75 7.01 2.07
CA ASP A 215 -20.06 8.29 2.12
C ASP A 215 -19.07 8.37 3.29
N LYS A 216 -19.39 7.71 4.41
CA LYS A 216 -18.60 7.78 5.64
C LYS A 216 -18.50 6.43 6.33
N VAL A 217 -17.30 6.05 6.74
CA VAL A 217 -17.00 4.80 7.46
C VAL A 217 -16.51 5.12 8.86
N TYR A 218 -17.10 4.48 9.86
CA TYR A 218 -16.74 4.64 11.27
C TYR A 218 -15.74 3.57 11.70
N ILE A 219 -14.73 3.99 12.44
CA ILE A 219 -13.61 3.18 12.88
C ILE A 219 -13.39 3.40 14.36
N LYS A 220 -13.27 2.31 15.11
CA LYS A 220 -12.93 2.30 16.53
C LYS A 220 -11.73 1.41 16.78
N ALA A 221 -10.72 1.91 17.45
CA ALA A 221 -9.55 1.12 17.80
C ALA A 221 -9.77 0.34 19.10
N ASN A 222 -9.84 -1.00 19.02
CA ASN A 222 -9.91 -1.87 20.19
C ASN A 222 -8.56 -2.01 20.89
N LYS A 223 -7.46 -1.89 20.11
CA LYS A 223 -6.07 -1.82 20.58
C LYS A 223 -5.36 -0.65 19.88
N SER A 224 -4.20 -0.24 20.37
CA SER A 224 -3.33 0.66 19.59
C SER A 224 -3.10 0.05 18.24
N SER A 225 -3.36 0.79 17.16
CA SER A 225 -3.49 0.23 15.80
C SER A 225 -2.86 1.13 14.76
N LYS A 226 -2.38 0.52 13.68
CA LYS A 226 -1.90 1.20 12.48
C LYS A 226 -2.72 0.75 11.29
N LEU A 227 -3.41 1.67 10.64
CA LEU A 227 -4.33 1.40 9.55
C LEU A 227 -3.91 2.14 8.28
N LEU A 228 -3.85 1.42 7.17
CA LEU A 228 -3.67 1.95 5.83
C LEU A 228 -5.03 1.99 5.14
N VAL A 229 -5.34 3.11 4.49
CA VAL A 229 -6.56 3.28 3.69
C VAL A 229 -6.18 3.60 2.26
N ILE A 230 -6.71 2.83 1.32
CA ILE A 230 -6.50 2.98 -0.12
C ILE A 230 -7.87 3.25 -0.74
N ASP A 231 -8.13 4.53 -1.04
CA ASP A 231 -9.38 5.01 -1.64
C ASP A 231 -9.15 5.16 -3.14
N VAL A 232 -9.81 4.35 -3.96
CA VAL A 232 -9.58 4.28 -5.40
C VAL A 232 -10.91 4.21 -6.17
N PRO A 233 -10.96 4.73 -7.42
CA PRO A 233 -12.11 4.56 -8.27
C PRO A 233 -12.48 3.09 -8.43
N MET A 234 -13.78 2.83 -8.44
CA MET A 234 -14.33 1.50 -8.71
C MET A 234 -14.57 1.33 -10.22
N ILE A 235 -14.40 0.10 -10.70
CA ILE A 235 -14.62 -0.31 -12.10
C ILE A 235 -16.10 -0.65 -12.27
#